data_b6f373f089d676637889bdf6266290ce
#
_entry.id   b6f373f089d676637889bdf6266290ce
#
_cell.length_a   1.000
_cell.length_b   1.000
_cell.length_c   1.000
_cell.angle_alpha   90.00
_cell.angle_beta   90.00
_cell.angle_gamma   90.00
#
_symmetry.space_group_name_H-M   'P 1'
#
loop_
_entity.id
_entity.type
_entity.pdbx_description
1 polymer ?
#
loop_
_entity_poly.entity_id
_entity_poly.type
_entity_poly.pdbx_seq_one_letter_code
_entity_poly.pdbx_strand_id
1 'polypeptide(L)'
;MSWLQVVVLSVLQGLTEFLPVSSSGHLAIASRVFFDDDAGASFTAVSQLGTEAAVLVYFTRDIVRIVKAWFNGLFVAAHRSVDYLLGWWVIIGSIPIGVVGLLFKDEIRTGARNLWLVATALIVFSFVIAAAEYYGRQTRQVEQLTWKDSVVVGLAQCLALVPGVSRSGATISAGLFLGLDRELAARFGFLLAIPAVFASGLFSLPDAFEPVGEGMSASGAQLLVSTLIAFAVGFAAVSWFLRFLVRHGMYWFVGYRVVLGTVVLVLLGTGVVAAT
;
A
#
# COMPACT_ATOMS: atom_id res chain seq x y z
N MET A 1 4.35 -19.06 15.30
CA MET A 1 4.02 -19.36 13.89
C MET A 1 4.77 -20.59 13.40
N SER A 2 4.16 -21.41 12.50
CA SER A 2 4.88 -22.42 11.73
C SER A 2 5.66 -21.78 10.57
N TRP A 3 6.68 -22.46 10.05
CA TRP A 3 7.42 -21.98 8.87
C TRP A 3 6.53 -21.88 7.62
N LEU A 4 5.53 -22.73 7.49
CA LEU A 4 4.56 -22.65 6.38
C LEU A 4 3.75 -21.35 6.46
N GLN A 5 3.26 -20.98 7.64
CA GLN A 5 2.56 -19.71 7.86
C GLN A 5 3.45 -18.51 7.49
N VAL A 6 4.71 -18.51 7.96
CA VAL A 6 5.67 -17.47 7.63
C VAL A 6 5.85 -17.31 6.12
N VAL A 7 6.10 -18.41 5.41
CA VAL A 7 6.33 -18.36 3.95
C VAL A 7 5.08 -17.89 3.21
N VAL A 8 3.90 -18.48 3.51
CA VAL A 8 2.66 -18.13 2.81
C VAL A 8 2.30 -16.65 3.02
N LEU A 9 2.31 -16.18 4.27
CA LEU A 9 1.94 -14.80 4.57
C LEU A 9 2.96 -13.80 4.03
N SER A 10 4.26 -14.14 4.03
CA SER A 10 5.30 -13.26 3.46
C SER A 10 5.20 -13.16 1.94
N VAL A 11 4.89 -14.26 1.24
CA VAL A 11 4.64 -14.25 -0.20
C VAL A 11 3.39 -13.42 -0.51
N LEU A 12 2.31 -13.60 0.25
CA LEU A 12 1.09 -12.79 0.09
C LEU A 12 1.37 -11.31 0.33
N GLN A 13 2.12 -10.95 1.38
CA GLN A 13 2.53 -9.56 1.64
C GLN A 13 3.27 -8.99 0.43
N GLY A 14 4.29 -9.68 -0.06
CA GLY A 14 5.08 -9.23 -1.20
C GLY A 14 4.26 -9.06 -2.48
N LEU A 15 3.40 -10.01 -2.80
CA LEU A 15 2.56 -9.97 -4.00
C LEU A 15 1.53 -8.84 -3.95
N THR A 16 0.90 -8.61 -2.80
CA THR A 16 -0.30 -7.79 -2.71
C THR A 16 -0.05 -6.35 -2.28
N GLU A 17 1.13 -6.01 -1.78
CA GLU A 17 1.44 -4.66 -1.27
C GLU A 17 1.36 -3.59 -2.35
N PHE A 18 1.84 -3.88 -3.56
CA PHE A 18 1.90 -2.92 -4.65
C PHE A 18 0.70 -3.01 -5.60
N LEU A 19 0.06 -4.18 -5.65
CA LEU A 19 -1.13 -4.38 -6.44
C LEU A 19 -2.33 -3.69 -5.78
N PRO A 20 -3.29 -3.18 -6.54
CA PRO A 20 -4.47 -2.51 -5.98
C PRO A 20 -5.51 -3.50 -5.41
N VAL A 21 -5.03 -4.49 -4.62
CA VAL A 21 -5.84 -5.59 -4.08
C VAL A 21 -5.92 -5.63 -2.55
N SER A 22 -5.16 -4.77 -1.84
CA SER A 22 -5.09 -4.68 -0.37
C SER A 22 -4.33 -5.83 0.31
N SER A 23 -3.06 -5.60 0.62
CA SER A 23 -2.21 -6.55 1.37
C SER A 23 -2.77 -6.85 2.76
N SER A 24 -3.19 -5.82 3.50
CA SER A 24 -3.81 -6.00 4.82
C SER A 24 -5.08 -6.87 4.77
N GLY A 25 -5.91 -6.67 3.75
CA GLY A 25 -7.08 -7.53 3.52
C GLY A 25 -6.71 -8.98 3.24
N HIS A 26 -5.71 -9.21 2.40
CA HIS A 26 -5.26 -10.58 2.05
C HIS A 26 -4.64 -11.30 3.24
N LEU A 27 -3.81 -10.61 4.03
CA LEU A 27 -3.24 -11.21 5.24
C LEU A 27 -4.32 -11.55 6.25
N ALA A 28 -5.29 -10.66 6.50
CA ALA A 28 -6.40 -10.92 7.40
C ALA A 28 -7.25 -12.11 6.93
N ILE A 29 -7.59 -12.18 5.64
CA ILE A 29 -8.37 -13.29 5.07
C ILE A 29 -7.56 -14.60 5.15
N ALA A 30 -6.31 -14.59 4.69
CA ALA A 30 -5.52 -15.81 4.62
C ALA A 30 -5.21 -16.38 6.01
N SER A 31 -4.89 -15.54 6.99
CA SER A 31 -4.61 -15.99 8.34
C SER A 31 -5.83 -16.63 9.01
N ARG A 32 -7.03 -16.06 8.80
CA ARG A 32 -8.28 -16.60 9.35
C ARG A 32 -8.78 -17.83 8.61
N VAL A 33 -8.76 -17.81 7.28
CA VAL A 33 -9.30 -18.92 6.46
C VAL A 33 -8.42 -20.16 6.47
N PHE A 34 -7.10 -19.99 6.46
CA PHE A 34 -6.16 -21.12 6.34
C PHE A 34 -5.52 -21.53 7.66
N PHE A 35 -5.46 -20.63 8.64
CA PHE A 35 -4.72 -20.89 9.86
C PHE A 35 -5.54 -20.69 11.14
N ASP A 36 -6.81 -20.30 10.99
CA ASP A 36 -7.78 -20.13 12.07
C ASP A 36 -7.31 -19.18 13.19
N ASP A 37 -6.44 -18.22 12.82
CA ASP A 37 -5.82 -17.26 13.74
C ASP A 37 -5.53 -15.93 13.02
N ASP A 38 -5.02 -14.94 13.72
CA ASP A 38 -4.58 -13.66 13.16
C ASP A 38 -3.05 -13.66 12.94
N ALA A 39 -2.61 -13.08 11.82
CA ALA A 39 -1.18 -12.97 11.51
C ALA A 39 -0.37 -12.21 12.57
N GLY A 40 -1.04 -11.43 13.40
CA GLY A 40 -0.41 -10.58 14.41
C GLY A 40 0.13 -9.26 13.85
N ALA A 41 0.03 -8.21 14.68
CA ALA A 41 0.49 -6.87 14.28
C ALA A 41 1.99 -6.82 14.04
N SER A 42 2.78 -7.46 14.91
CA SER A 42 4.24 -7.48 14.82
C SER A 42 4.73 -8.17 13.56
N PHE A 43 4.17 -9.35 13.21
CA PHE A 43 4.54 -10.05 11.97
C PHE A 43 4.20 -9.21 10.73
N THR A 44 3.01 -8.62 10.69
CA THR A 44 2.56 -7.80 9.56
C THR A 44 3.47 -6.58 9.39
N ALA A 45 3.78 -5.86 10.47
CA ALA A 45 4.64 -4.67 10.43
C ALA A 45 6.06 -5.01 9.96
N VAL A 46 6.65 -6.11 10.46
CA VAL A 46 8.03 -6.49 10.08
C VAL A 46 8.09 -7.03 8.66
N SER A 47 7.12 -7.85 8.23
CA SER A 47 7.06 -8.32 6.83
C SER A 47 6.87 -7.16 5.84
N GLN A 48 6.14 -6.13 6.24
CA GLN A 48 5.96 -4.91 5.45
C GLN A 48 7.29 -4.16 5.23
N LEU A 49 8.22 -4.16 6.19
CA LEU A 49 9.57 -3.57 5.99
C LEU A 49 10.29 -4.16 4.78
N GLY A 50 10.06 -5.44 4.47
CA GLY A 50 10.61 -6.09 3.27
C GLY A 50 10.07 -5.45 1.98
N THR A 51 8.76 -5.25 1.88
CA THR A 51 8.16 -4.60 0.72
C THR A 51 8.54 -3.12 0.62
N GLU A 52 8.71 -2.45 1.75
CA GLU A 52 9.21 -1.07 1.81
C GLU A 52 10.63 -0.96 1.26
N ALA A 53 11.52 -1.86 1.70
CA ALA A 53 12.86 -1.95 1.14
C ALA A 53 12.83 -2.25 -0.38
N ALA A 54 11.89 -3.08 -0.84
CA ALA A 54 11.75 -3.39 -2.26
C ALA A 54 11.38 -2.15 -3.09
N VAL A 55 10.45 -1.31 -2.64
CA VAL A 55 10.09 -0.08 -3.36
C VAL A 55 11.22 0.94 -3.32
N LEU A 56 11.93 1.07 -2.21
CA LEU A 56 13.10 1.93 -2.11
C LEU A 56 14.20 1.53 -3.10
N VAL A 57 14.50 0.22 -3.19
CA VAL A 57 15.49 -0.31 -4.12
C VAL A 57 15.02 -0.13 -5.57
N TYR A 58 13.75 -0.42 -5.87
CA TYR A 58 13.20 -0.26 -7.21
C TYR A 58 13.26 1.20 -7.70
N PHE A 59 12.89 2.15 -6.85
CA PHE A 59 12.87 3.58 -7.18
C PHE A 59 14.16 4.32 -6.81
N THR A 60 15.25 3.64 -6.45
CA THR A 60 16.50 4.29 -6.01
C THR A 60 16.97 5.38 -6.98
N ARG A 61 16.92 5.11 -8.29
CA ARG A 61 17.36 6.10 -9.30
C ARG A 61 16.47 7.34 -9.30
N ASP A 62 15.15 7.15 -9.22
CA ASP A 62 14.18 8.25 -9.16
C ASP A 62 14.35 9.04 -7.86
N ILE A 63 14.45 8.36 -6.72
CA ILE A 63 14.64 8.98 -5.41
C ILE A 63 15.92 9.84 -5.40
N VAL A 64 17.05 9.29 -5.83
CA VAL A 64 18.32 10.02 -5.85
C VAL A 64 18.24 11.23 -6.79
N ARG A 65 17.62 11.10 -7.98
CA ARG A 65 17.41 12.20 -8.92
C ARG A 65 16.56 13.30 -8.32
N ILE A 66 15.41 12.96 -7.74
CA ILE A 66 14.45 13.88 -7.13
C ILE A 66 15.09 14.59 -5.93
N VAL A 67 15.74 13.85 -5.01
CA VAL A 67 16.38 14.40 -3.82
C VAL A 67 17.51 15.38 -4.20
N LYS A 68 18.36 14.99 -5.17
CA LYS A 68 19.43 15.89 -5.67
C LYS A 68 18.86 17.15 -6.31
N ALA A 69 17.84 17.03 -7.16
CA ALA A 69 17.19 18.17 -7.81
C ALA A 69 16.52 19.09 -6.78
N TRP A 70 15.81 18.49 -5.81
CA TRP A 70 15.16 19.23 -4.74
C TRP A 70 16.16 20.01 -3.90
N PHE A 71 17.23 19.35 -3.44
CA PHE A 71 18.26 19.99 -2.61
C PHE A 71 18.97 21.13 -3.37
N ASN A 72 19.39 20.89 -4.62
CA ASN A 72 20.04 21.90 -5.43
C ASN A 72 19.12 23.09 -5.73
N GLY A 73 17.83 22.84 -6.00
CA GLY A 73 16.85 23.89 -6.29
C GLY A 73 16.46 24.75 -5.09
N LEU A 74 16.74 24.29 -3.85
CA LEU A 74 16.59 25.12 -2.65
C LEU A 74 17.56 26.31 -2.65
N PHE A 75 18.78 26.10 -3.11
CA PHE A 75 19.86 27.09 -3.05
C PHE A 75 20.05 27.84 -4.36
N VAL A 76 19.75 27.23 -5.51
CA VAL A 76 19.99 27.83 -6.83
C VAL A 76 18.70 27.79 -7.67
N ALA A 77 18.10 28.98 -7.88
CA ALA A 77 16.84 29.08 -8.62
C ALA A 77 16.88 28.50 -10.04
N ALA A 78 18.04 28.58 -10.72
CA ALA A 78 18.24 28.03 -12.05
C ALA A 78 18.16 26.48 -12.09
N HIS A 79 18.27 25.80 -10.95
CA HIS A 79 18.17 24.33 -10.83
C HIS A 79 16.76 23.84 -10.51
N ARG A 80 15.75 24.72 -10.49
CA ARG A 80 14.35 24.36 -10.22
C ARG A 80 13.72 23.70 -11.43
N SER A 81 13.91 22.40 -11.53
CA SER A 81 13.38 21.52 -12.57
C SER A 81 12.03 20.90 -12.17
N VAL A 82 11.45 20.09 -13.06
CA VAL A 82 10.29 19.26 -12.76
C VAL A 82 10.56 18.30 -11.58
N ASP A 83 11.77 17.71 -11.51
CA ASP A 83 12.16 16.86 -10.38
C ASP A 83 12.23 17.62 -9.05
N TYR A 84 12.64 18.91 -9.07
CA TYR A 84 12.59 19.77 -7.88
C TYR A 84 11.16 19.94 -7.38
N LEU A 85 10.21 20.22 -8.28
CA LEU A 85 8.80 20.34 -7.94
C LEU A 85 8.23 19.00 -7.46
N LEU A 86 8.59 17.90 -8.12
CA LEU A 86 8.17 16.56 -7.73
C LEU A 86 8.60 16.22 -6.30
N GLY A 87 9.81 16.64 -5.88
CA GLY A 87 10.25 16.51 -4.50
C GLY A 87 9.31 17.21 -3.51
N TRP A 88 8.89 18.45 -3.81
CA TRP A 88 7.89 19.16 -3.01
C TRP A 88 6.53 18.48 -3.02
N TRP A 89 6.09 17.97 -4.18
CA TRP A 89 4.81 17.27 -4.27
C TRP A 89 4.79 15.98 -3.47
N VAL A 90 5.89 15.25 -3.42
CA VAL A 90 6.03 14.06 -2.54
C VAL A 90 5.92 14.47 -1.07
N ILE A 91 6.60 15.52 -0.64
CA ILE A 91 6.54 16.02 0.74
C ILE A 91 5.11 16.43 1.09
N ILE A 92 4.49 17.32 0.29
CA ILE A 92 3.15 17.85 0.54
C ILE A 92 2.11 16.73 0.57
N GLY A 93 2.16 15.79 -0.39
CA GLY A 93 1.20 14.68 -0.47
C GLY A 93 1.37 13.63 0.62
N SER A 94 2.53 13.59 1.30
CA SER A 94 2.74 12.68 2.44
C SER A 94 2.23 13.25 3.77
N ILE A 95 2.01 14.56 3.86
CA ILE A 95 1.53 15.22 5.10
C ILE A 95 0.17 14.67 5.55
N PRO A 96 -0.88 14.56 4.70
CA PRO A 96 -2.20 14.13 5.14
C PRO A 96 -2.19 12.78 5.87
N ILE A 97 -1.57 11.76 5.28
CA ILE A 97 -1.54 10.42 5.90
C ILE A 97 -0.70 10.40 7.18
N GLY A 98 0.38 11.20 7.25
CA GLY A 98 1.16 11.36 8.47
C GLY A 98 0.31 11.94 9.62
N VAL A 99 -0.43 13.01 9.33
CA VAL A 99 -1.33 13.65 10.32
C VAL A 99 -2.45 12.71 10.75
N VAL A 100 -3.17 12.11 9.79
CA VAL A 100 -4.29 11.20 10.09
C VAL A 100 -3.80 9.95 10.82
N GLY A 101 -2.67 9.37 10.39
CA GLY A 101 -2.09 8.19 11.04
C GLY A 101 -1.66 8.43 12.50
N LEU A 102 -1.17 9.64 12.80
CA LEU A 102 -0.83 10.02 14.18
C LEU A 102 -2.07 10.29 15.03
N LEU A 103 -3.07 10.99 14.49
CA LEU A 103 -4.29 11.35 15.23
C LEU A 103 -5.17 10.14 15.55
N PHE A 104 -5.23 9.14 14.65
CA PHE A 104 -6.09 7.96 14.77
C PHE A 104 -5.31 6.66 15.02
N LYS A 105 -4.12 6.77 15.65
CA LYS A 105 -3.21 5.63 15.86
C LYS A 105 -3.89 4.46 16.58
N ASP A 106 -4.63 4.75 17.64
CA ASP A 106 -5.26 3.72 18.48
C ASP A 106 -6.45 3.07 17.77
N GLU A 107 -7.27 3.84 17.08
CA GLU A 107 -8.39 3.36 16.27
C GLU A 107 -7.92 2.46 15.12
N ILE A 108 -6.82 2.82 14.49
CA ILE A 108 -6.21 2.03 13.40
C ILE A 108 -5.71 0.69 13.95
N ARG A 109 -5.11 0.67 15.15
CA ARG A 109 -4.60 -0.55 15.77
C ARG A 109 -5.69 -1.52 16.20
N THR A 110 -6.83 -1.02 16.69
CA THR A 110 -7.89 -1.84 17.27
C THR A 110 -9.02 -2.18 16.31
N GLY A 111 -9.38 -1.25 15.41
CA GLY A 111 -10.57 -1.38 14.54
C GLY A 111 -10.38 -2.19 13.27
N ALA A 112 -9.16 -2.56 12.92
CA ALA A 112 -8.78 -2.90 11.55
C ALA A 112 -8.93 -4.39 11.18
N ARG A 113 -9.46 -5.27 12.05
CA ARG A 113 -9.34 -6.72 11.85
C ARG A 113 -10.65 -7.46 11.55
N ASN A 114 -11.76 -6.74 11.42
CA ASN A 114 -13.06 -7.34 11.12
C ASN A 114 -13.18 -7.69 9.64
N LEU A 115 -13.36 -8.97 9.32
CA LEU A 115 -13.45 -9.45 7.94
C LEU A 115 -14.70 -8.95 7.19
N TRP A 116 -15.80 -8.58 7.89
CA TRP A 116 -16.94 -7.92 7.25
C TRP A 116 -16.54 -6.56 6.67
N LEU A 117 -15.76 -5.78 7.43
CA LEU A 117 -15.23 -4.50 6.98
C LEU A 117 -14.28 -4.69 5.79
N VAL A 118 -13.34 -5.64 5.90
CA VAL A 118 -12.38 -5.95 4.84
C VAL A 118 -13.07 -6.34 3.53
N ALA A 119 -14.00 -7.29 3.59
CA ALA A 119 -14.71 -7.78 2.41
C ALA A 119 -15.60 -6.70 1.77
N THR A 120 -16.31 -5.93 2.59
CA THR A 120 -17.11 -4.79 2.12
C THR A 120 -16.23 -3.72 1.47
N ALA A 121 -15.10 -3.35 2.10
CA ALA A 121 -14.17 -2.38 1.54
C ALA A 121 -13.53 -2.88 0.22
N LEU A 122 -13.21 -4.17 0.11
CA LEU A 122 -12.74 -4.78 -1.14
C LEU A 122 -13.76 -4.55 -2.28
N ILE A 123 -15.03 -4.82 -2.03
CA ILE A 123 -16.10 -4.68 -3.05
C ILE A 123 -16.37 -3.20 -3.36
N VAL A 124 -16.67 -2.40 -2.34
CA VAL A 124 -17.06 -0.99 -2.51
C VAL A 124 -15.95 -0.21 -3.20
N PHE A 125 -14.70 -0.37 -2.75
CA PHE A 125 -13.59 0.36 -3.35
C PHE A 125 -13.23 -0.13 -4.77
N SER A 126 -13.64 -1.34 -5.14
CA SER A 126 -13.52 -1.83 -6.52
C SER A 126 -14.34 -0.99 -7.50
N PHE A 127 -15.51 -0.51 -7.09
CA PHE A 127 -16.30 0.41 -7.92
C PHE A 127 -15.62 1.77 -8.06
N VAL A 128 -14.91 2.25 -7.02
CA VAL A 128 -14.10 3.48 -7.11
C VAL A 128 -12.96 3.31 -8.11
N ILE A 129 -12.23 2.18 -8.04
CA ILE A 129 -11.15 1.85 -9.00
C ILE A 129 -11.72 1.77 -10.43
N ALA A 130 -12.85 1.07 -10.63
CA ALA A 130 -13.48 0.94 -11.92
C ALA A 130 -13.94 2.31 -12.47
N ALA A 131 -14.53 3.16 -11.64
CA ALA A 131 -14.93 4.50 -12.00
C ALA A 131 -13.72 5.38 -12.39
N ALA A 132 -12.62 5.29 -11.62
CA ALA A 132 -11.38 6.02 -11.93
C ALA A 132 -10.79 5.60 -13.28
N GLU A 133 -10.78 4.30 -13.57
CA GLU A 133 -10.31 3.76 -14.84
C GLU A 133 -11.21 4.19 -16.02
N TYR A 134 -12.53 4.26 -15.80
CA TYR A 134 -13.50 4.62 -16.83
C TYR A 134 -13.55 6.12 -17.14
N TYR A 135 -13.57 6.96 -16.09
CA TYR A 135 -13.73 8.42 -16.24
C TYR A 135 -12.41 9.18 -16.34
N GLY A 136 -11.29 8.57 -15.96
CA GLY A 136 -9.96 9.18 -16.01
C GLY A 136 -9.54 9.45 -17.47
N ARG A 137 -9.17 10.71 -17.77
CA ARG A 137 -8.70 11.07 -19.12
C ARG A 137 -7.34 10.48 -19.48
N GLN A 138 -6.50 10.20 -18.48
CA GLN A 138 -5.20 9.51 -18.60
C GLN A 138 -4.24 10.16 -19.61
N THR A 139 -4.23 11.48 -19.68
CA THR A 139 -3.45 12.25 -20.68
C THR A 139 -2.39 13.15 -20.07
N ARG A 140 -2.47 13.40 -18.75
CA ARG A 140 -1.56 14.32 -18.07
C ARG A 140 -0.25 13.63 -17.70
N GLN A 141 0.85 14.33 -18.02
CA GLN A 141 2.24 13.90 -17.76
C GLN A 141 2.81 14.63 -16.54
N VAL A 142 4.01 14.24 -16.12
CA VAL A 142 4.67 14.73 -14.89
C VAL A 142 4.88 16.25 -14.87
N GLU A 143 5.09 16.87 -16.03
CA GLU A 143 5.26 18.33 -16.18
C GLU A 143 3.99 19.12 -15.80
N GLN A 144 2.83 18.45 -15.87
CA GLN A 144 1.52 19.03 -15.58
C GLN A 144 1.06 18.77 -14.14
N LEU A 145 1.87 18.05 -13.36
CA LEU A 145 1.58 17.76 -11.96
C LEU A 145 1.67 19.04 -11.12
N THR A 146 0.68 19.24 -10.26
CA THR A 146 0.58 20.42 -9.40
C THR A 146 0.56 20.03 -7.92
N TRP A 147 0.78 21.00 -7.03
CA TRP A 147 0.64 20.79 -5.60
C TRP A 147 -0.80 20.37 -5.20
N LYS A 148 -1.82 20.83 -5.93
CA LYS A 148 -3.23 20.43 -5.69
C LYS A 148 -3.43 18.95 -5.96
N ASP A 149 -2.86 18.44 -7.05
CA ASP A 149 -2.91 17.02 -7.37
C ASP A 149 -2.26 16.20 -6.25
N SER A 150 -1.13 16.68 -5.73
CA SER A 150 -0.43 16.04 -4.63
C SER A 150 -1.27 15.97 -3.34
N VAL A 151 -1.94 17.07 -2.99
CA VAL A 151 -2.85 17.08 -1.83
C VAL A 151 -4.01 16.10 -2.03
N VAL A 152 -4.64 16.06 -3.21
CA VAL A 152 -5.75 15.14 -3.50
C VAL A 152 -5.30 13.68 -3.41
N VAL A 153 -4.16 13.34 -4.03
CA VAL A 153 -3.62 11.96 -3.95
C VAL A 153 -3.21 11.62 -2.51
N GLY A 154 -2.65 12.58 -1.77
CA GLY A 154 -2.28 12.42 -0.36
C GLY A 154 -3.49 12.21 0.55
N LEU A 155 -4.58 12.95 0.33
CA LEU A 155 -5.85 12.71 1.05
C LEU A 155 -6.45 11.34 0.70
N ALA A 156 -6.41 10.96 -0.58
CA ALA A 156 -6.85 9.64 -0.99
C ALA A 156 -6.01 8.52 -0.35
N GLN A 157 -4.71 8.76 -0.13
CA GLN A 157 -3.85 7.82 0.58
C GLN A 157 -4.34 7.54 2.01
N CYS A 158 -5.00 8.49 2.69
CA CYS A 158 -5.57 8.27 4.02
C CYS A 158 -6.64 7.18 4.03
N LEU A 159 -7.35 6.95 2.92
CA LEU A 159 -8.34 5.88 2.80
C LEU A 159 -7.69 4.48 2.96
N ALA A 160 -6.38 4.38 2.72
CA ALA A 160 -5.63 3.13 2.92
C ALA A 160 -5.53 2.69 4.38
N LEU A 161 -5.83 3.57 5.33
CA LEU A 161 -5.93 3.23 6.75
C LEU A 161 -7.13 2.33 7.04
N VAL A 162 -8.11 2.28 6.13
CA VAL A 162 -9.22 1.33 6.18
C VAL A 162 -8.78 0.02 5.49
N PRO A 163 -8.74 -1.11 6.22
CA PRO A 163 -8.37 -2.41 5.65
C PRO A 163 -9.33 -2.82 4.54
N GLY A 164 -8.78 -3.37 3.46
CA GLY A 164 -9.56 -3.72 2.28
C GLY A 164 -9.54 -2.63 1.18
N VAL A 165 -9.28 -1.37 1.50
CA VAL A 165 -9.23 -0.28 0.52
C VAL A 165 -8.07 -0.44 -0.46
N SER A 166 -6.87 -0.69 -0.01
CA SER A 166 -5.60 -0.69 -0.76
C SER A 166 -5.02 0.71 -0.97
N ARG A 167 -3.79 0.92 -0.50
CA ARG A 167 -3.04 2.17 -0.68
C ARG A 167 -2.80 2.48 -2.16
N SER A 168 -2.25 1.53 -2.90
CA SER A 168 -2.04 1.65 -4.34
C SER A 168 -3.37 1.84 -5.09
N GLY A 169 -4.43 1.12 -4.69
CA GLY A 169 -5.77 1.34 -5.25
C GLY A 169 -6.27 2.77 -5.06
N ALA A 170 -6.13 3.33 -3.86
CA ALA A 170 -6.59 4.68 -3.53
C ALA A 170 -5.79 5.76 -4.28
N THR A 171 -4.46 5.71 -4.21
CA THR A 171 -3.60 6.73 -4.83
C THR A 171 -3.65 6.70 -6.35
N ILE A 172 -3.64 5.51 -6.96
CA ILE A 172 -3.76 5.37 -8.42
C ILE A 172 -5.13 5.87 -8.89
N SER A 173 -6.22 5.48 -8.22
CA SER A 173 -7.56 5.96 -8.58
C SER A 173 -7.67 7.48 -8.51
N ALA A 174 -7.15 8.11 -7.46
CA ALA A 174 -7.10 9.57 -7.36
C ALA A 174 -6.29 10.20 -8.51
N GLY A 175 -5.13 9.65 -8.84
CA GLY A 175 -4.33 10.10 -9.98
C GLY A 175 -5.09 10.00 -11.30
N LEU A 176 -5.79 8.89 -11.55
CA LEU A 176 -6.60 8.69 -12.75
C LEU A 176 -7.76 9.69 -12.84
N PHE A 177 -8.49 9.94 -11.73
CA PHE A 177 -9.55 10.97 -11.70
C PHE A 177 -9.01 12.38 -11.98
N LEU A 178 -7.76 12.67 -11.59
CA LEU A 178 -7.07 13.92 -11.92
C LEU A 178 -6.59 13.96 -13.37
N GLY A 179 -6.79 12.89 -14.14
CA GLY A 179 -6.41 12.78 -15.55
C GLY A 179 -4.93 12.41 -15.76
N LEU A 180 -4.20 12.02 -14.73
CA LEU A 180 -2.82 11.51 -14.87
C LEU A 180 -2.84 10.20 -15.68
N ASP A 181 -1.81 9.96 -16.48
CA ASP A 181 -1.66 8.65 -17.12
C ASP A 181 -1.42 7.55 -16.07
N ARG A 182 -1.63 6.29 -16.47
CA ARG A 182 -1.58 5.15 -15.55
C ARG A 182 -0.20 4.98 -14.91
N GLU A 183 0.86 5.17 -15.70
CA GLU A 183 2.22 5.01 -15.21
C GLU A 183 2.54 6.10 -14.19
N LEU A 184 2.26 7.36 -14.52
CA LEU A 184 2.48 8.49 -13.61
C LEU A 184 1.66 8.33 -12.33
N ALA A 185 0.37 7.97 -12.42
CA ALA A 185 -0.49 7.78 -11.25
C ALA A 185 0.08 6.71 -10.29
N ALA A 186 0.57 5.58 -10.84
CA ALA A 186 1.18 4.53 -10.04
C ALA A 186 2.53 4.94 -9.46
N ARG A 187 3.45 5.49 -10.28
CA ARG A 187 4.78 5.91 -9.83
C ARG A 187 4.69 7.01 -8.77
N PHE A 188 3.82 8.00 -8.99
CA PHE A 188 3.60 9.07 -8.02
C PHE A 188 3.00 8.55 -6.72
N GLY A 189 2.00 7.66 -6.78
CA GLY A 189 1.42 7.01 -5.61
C GLY A 189 2.45 6.22 -4.80
N PHE A 190 3.37 5.51 -5.46
CA PHE A 190 4.46 4.80 -4.78
C PHE A 190 5.50 5.75 -4.18
N LEU A 191 5.86 6.83 -4.87
CA LEU A 191 6.77 7.85 -4.32
C LEU A 191 6.17 8.54 -3.08
N LEU A 192 4.87 8.85 -3.08
CA LEU A 192 4.16 9.38 -1.91
C LEU A 192 4.12 8.40 -0.74
N ALA A 193 4.08 7.10 -1.02
CA ALA A 193 4.08 6.08 0.01
C ALA A 193 5.41 6.02 0.79
N ILE A 194 6.54 6.33 0.13
CA ILE A 194 7.88 6.18 0.72
C ILE A 194 8.05 6.94 2.05
N PRO A 195 7.79 8.27 2.15
CA PRO A 195 7.92 8.97 3.43
C PRO A 195 6.95 8.47 4.50
N ALA A 196 5.70 8.16 4.12
CA ALA A 196 4.67 7.70 5.04
C ALA A 196 5.04 6.34 5.66
N VAL A 197 5.52 5.44 4.83
CA VAL A 197 5.91 4.08 5.18
C VAL A 197 7.19 4.08 6.01
N PHE A 198 8.17 4.89 5.62
CA PHE A 198 9.40 5.06 6.41
C PHE A 198 9.09 5.58 7.82
N ALA A 199 8.21 6.58 7.93
CA ALA A 199 7.76 7.08 9.21
C ALA A 199 7.02 5.99 10.02
N SER A 200 6.08 5.27 9.40
CA SER A 200 5.35 4.15 10.03
C SER A 200 6.29 3.03 10.48
N GLY A 201 7.25 2.63 9.65
CA GLY A 201 8.25 1.61 9.98
C GLY A 201 9.11 2.00 11.19
N LEU A 202 9.58 3.24 11.26
CA LEU A 202 10.30 3.76 12.42
C LEU A 202 9.44 3.77 13.69
N PHE A 203 8.16 4.13 13.57
CA PHE A 203 7.22 4.12 14.71
C PHE A 203 6.89 2.71 15.19
N SER A 204 6.87 1.70 14.31
CA SER A 204 6.54 0.32 14.64
C SER A 204 7.76 -0.53 15.03
N LEU A 205 8.98 -0.01 14.89
CA LEU A 205 10.21 -0.72 15.28
C LEU A 205 10.23 -1.15 16.76
N PRO A 206 9.83 -0.33 17.75
CA PRO A 206 9.75 -0.78 19.13
C PRO A 206 8.76 -1.92 19.32
N ASP A 207 7.59 -1.83 18.67
CA ASP A 207 6.53 -2.83 18.74
C ASP A 207 6.94 -4.17 18.10
N ALA A 208 7.93 -4.18 17.19
CA ALA A 208 8.44 -5.39 16.55
C ALA A 208 9.26 -6.27 17.49
N PHE A 209 9.83 -5.69 18.57
CA PHE A 209 10.64 -6.39 19.56
C PHE A 209 9.84 -6.76 20.82
N GLU A 210 8.66 -6.17 21.01
CA GLU A 210 7.75 -6.55 22.07
C GLU A 210 6.56 -7.30 21.48
N PRO A 211 6.15 -8.45 22.04
CA PRO A 211 4.95 -9.15 21.58
C PRO A 211 3.73 -8.31 21.94
N VAL A 212 3.32 -7.43 21.03
CA VAL A 212 2.17 -6.54 21.21
C VAL A 212 0.93 -7.17 20.58
N GLY A 213 -0.03 -7.56 21.39
CA GLY A 213 -1.37 -7.96 20.97
C GLY A 213 -1.59 -9.47 20.85
N GLU A 214 -2.85 -9.83 20.60
CA GLU A 214 -3.30 -11.18 20.30
C GLU A 214 -2.92 -11.57 18.88
N GLY A 215 -2.68 -12.86 18.65
CA GLY A 215 -2.36 -13.44 17.35
C GLY A 215 -1.06 -14.27 17.33
N MET A 216 -0.72 -14.77 16.16
CA MET A 216 0.45 -15.64 15.97
C MET A 216 1.75 -14.89 16.26
N SER A 217 2.59 -15.42 17.17
CA SER A 217 3.93 -14.91 17.43
C SER A 217 4.98 -15.57 16.54
N ALA A 218 5.94 -14.78 16.04
CA ALA A 218 7.04 -15.24 15.20
C ALA A 218 8.37 -15.03 15.92
N SER A 219 9.30 -15.98 15.76
CA SER A 219 10.68 -15.83 16.24
C SER A 219 11.47 -14.81 15.40
N GLY A 220 12.54 -14.24 15.93
CA GLY A 220 13.39 -13.31 15.19
C GLY A 220 13.92 -13.89 13.86
N ALA A 221 14.24 -15.19 13.81
CA ALA A 221 14.62 -15.86 12.56
C ALA A 221 13.47 -15.91 11.55
N GLN A 222 12.24 -16.17 12.02
CA GLN A 222 11.05 -16.16 11.18
C GLN A 222 10.74 -14.75 10.64
N LEU A 223 10.89 -13.72 11.46
CA LEU A 223 10.72 -12.32 11.04
C LEU A 223 11.75 -11.92 9.99
N LEU A 224 13.02 -12.29 10.16
CA LEU A 224 14.06 -12.04 9.15
C LEU A 224 13.74 -12.73 7.82
N VAL A 225 13.38 -14.01 7.86
CA VAL A 225 13.02 -14.77 6.64
C VAL A 225 11.78 -14.16 5.99
N SER A 226 10.77 -13.77 6.78
CA SER A 226 9.58 -13.07 6.28
C SER A 226 9.95 -11.79 5.52
N THR A 227 10.79 -10.95 6.11
CA THR A 227 11.25 -9.70 5.48
C THR A 227 11.97 -9.95 4.16
N LEU A 228 12.85 -10.97 4.10
CA LEU A 228 13.59 -11.31 2.88
C LEU A 228 12.65 -11.84 1.78
N ILE A 229 11.69 -12.71 2.13
CA ILE A 229 10.69 -13.20 1.17
C ILE A 229 9.82 -12.05 0.67
N ALA A 230 9.29 -11.22 1.58
CA ALA A 230 8.46 -10.07 1.23
C ALA A 230 9.22 -9.06 0.36
N PHE A 231 10.51 -8.85 0.60
CA PHE A 231 11.37 -8.04 -0.24
C PHE A 231 11.50 -8.63 -1.66
N ALA A 232 11.90 -9.89 -1.79
CA ALA A 232 12.18 -10.50 -3.09
C ALA A 232 10.89 -10.57 -3.95
N VAL A 233 9.79 -11.02 -3.34
CA VAL A 233 8.49 -11.12 -4.00
C VAL A 233 7.94 -9.72 -4.31
N GLY A 234 8.05 -8.77 -3.38
CA GLY A 234 7.62 -7.39 -3.56
C GLY A 234 8.38 -6.68 -4.69
N PHE A 235 9.68 -6.87 -4.79
CA PHE A 235 10.49 -6.31 -5.87
C PHE A 235 10.04 -6.85 -7.25
N ALA A 236 9.79 -8.15 -7.35
CA ALA A 236 9.24 -8.75 -8.56
C ALA A 236 7.83 -8.23 -8.86
N ALA A 237 6.98 -8.11 -7.83
CA ALA A 237 5.60 -7.65 -7.96
C ALA A 237 5.51 -6.20 -8.45
N VAL A 238 6.26 -5.25 -7.86
CA VAL A 238 6.24 -3.84 -8.30
C VAL A 238 6.76 -3.70 -9.73
N SER A 239 7.84 -4.43 -10.05
CA SER A 239 8.43 -4.43 -11.40
C SER A 239 7.46 -4.97 -12.47
N TRP A 240 6.74 -6.05 -12.14
CA TRP A 240 5.72 -6.62 -13.02
C TRP A 240 4.49 -5.71 -13.11
N PHE A 241 3.99 -5.22 -11.99
CA PHE A 241 2.75 -4.44 -11.91
C PHE A 241 2.82 -3.17 -12.75
N LEU A 242 3.89 -2.39 -12.67
CA LEU A 242 4.04 -1.16 -13.45
C LEU A 242 3.98 -1.44 -14.96
N ARG A 243 4.63 -2.52 -15.43
CA ARG A 243 4.57 -2.93 -16.84
C ARG A 243 3.20 -3.44 -17.26
N PHE A 244 2.54 -4.17 -16.35
CA PHE A 244 1.20 -4.70 -16.58
C PHE A 244 0.17 -3.58 -16.68
N LEU A 245 0.21 -2.62 -15.75
CA LEU A 245 -0.76 -1.53 -15.64
C LEU A 245 -0.83 -0.67 -16.92
N VAL A 246 0.33 -0.35 -17.51
CA VAL A 246 0.40 0.42 -18.76
C VAL A 246 -0.37 -0.26 -19.90
N ARG A 247 -0.34 -1.59 -19.96
CA ARG A 247 -0.94 -2.37 -21.05
C ARG A 247 -2.38 -2.79 -20.81
N HIS A 248 -2.75 -3.10 -19.56
CA HIS A 248 -4.00 -3.81 -19.25
C HIS A 248 -4.97 -3.00 -18.38
N GLY A 249 -4.53 -1.88 -17.78
CA GLY A 249 -5.36 -1.08 -16.88
C GLY A 249 -5.72 -1.78 -15.56
N MET A 250 -6.75 -1.27 -14.87
CA MET A 250 -7.09 -1.67 -13.51
C MET A 250 -8.23 -2.70 -13.42
N TYR A 251 -8.98 -2.97 -14.49
CA TYR A 251 -10.20 -3.82 -14.44
C TYR A 251 -9.96 -5.25 -13.98
N TRP A 252 -8.79 -5.83 -14.26
CA TRP A 252 -8.42 -7.17 -13.78
C TRP A 252 -8.41 -7.25 -12.25
N PHE A 253 -7.90 -6.20 -11.61
CA PHE A 253 -7.88 -6.13 -10.14
C PHE A 253 -9.26 -5.86 -9.57
N VAL A 254 -10.11 -5.08 -10.26
CA VAL A 254 -11.52 -4.87 -9.90
C VAL A 254 -12.26 -6.20 -9.84
N GLY A 255 -12.20 -6.99 -10.91
CA GLY A 255 -12.84 -8.31 -10.97
C GLY A 255 -12.37 -9.24 -9.85
N TYR A 256 -11.05 -9.33 -9.66
CA TYR A 256 -10.46 -10.12 -8.60
C TYR A 256 -10.96 -9.73 -7.20
N ARG A 257 -10.97 -8.43 -6.87
CA ARG A 257 -11.41 -7.90 -5.56
C ARG A 257 -12.89 -8.17 -5.29
N VAL A 258 -13.74 -7.99 -6.31
CA VAL A 258 -15.18 -8.27 -6.18
C VAL A 258 -15.41 -9.75 -5.90
N VAL A 259 -14.74 -10.64 -6.65
CA VAL A 259 -14.86 -12.08 -6.43
C VAL A 259 -14.36 -12.46 -5.03
N LEU A 260 -13.16 -12.01 -4.64
CA LEU A 260 -12.60 -12.30 -3.32
C LEU A 260 -13.52 -11.79 -2.20
N GLY A 261 -13.93 -10.52 -2.27
CA GLY A 261 -14.81 -9.92 -1.26
C GLY A 261 -16.15 -10.66 -1.15
N THR A 262 -16.75 -11.05 -2.29
CA THR A 262 -18.00 -11.84 -2.30
C THR A 262 -17.80 -13.21 -1.67
N VAL A 263 -16.73 -13.92 -1.99
CA VAL A 263 -16.42 -15.23 -1.39
C VAL A 263 -16.28 -15.08 0.13
N VAL A 264 -15.55 -14.06 0.61
CA VAL A 264 -15.38 -13.83 2.05
C VAL A 264 -16.72 -13.51 2.72
N LEU A 265 -17.58 -12.67 2.11
CA LEU A 265 -18.91 -12.39 2.66
C LEU A 265 -19.79 -13.65 2.76
N VAL A 266 -19.71 -14.54 1.77
CA VAL A 266 -20.42 -15.82 1.81
C VAL A 266 -19.90 -16.72 2.94
N LEU A 267 -18.58 -16.84 3.10
CA LEU A 267 -17.97 -17.65 4.18
C LEU A 267 -18.35 -17.12 5.57
N LEU A 268 -18.37 -15.80 5.74
CA LEU A 268 -18.84 -15.16 6.98
C LEU A 268 -20.34 -15.38 7.20
N GLY A 269 -21.16 -15.22 6.17
CA GLY A 269 -22.62 -15.39 6.26
C GLY A 269 -23.06 -16.82 6.55
N THR A 270 -22.26 -17.81 6.13
CA THR A 270 -22.48 -19.23 6.42
C THR A 270 -21.87 -19.70 7.74
N GLY A 271 -21.13 -18.84 8.45
CA GLY A 271 -20.47 -19.18 9.72
C GLY A 271 -19.25 -20.11 9.57
N VAL A 272 -18.73 -20.29 8.36
CA VAL A 272 -17.52 -21.12 8.11
C VAL A 272 -16.26 -20.45 8.62
N VAL A 273 -16.24 -19.11 8.62
CA VAL A 273 -15.10 -18.30 9.10
C VAL A 273 -15.62 -17.28 10.11
N ALA A 274 -14.88 -17.08 11.21
CA ALA A 274 -15.16 -16.05 12.18
C ALA A 274 -14.78 -14.66 11.65
N ALA A 275 -15.53 -13.63 12.05
CA ALA A 275 -15.31 -12.25 11.59
C ALA A 275 -14.12 -11.57 12.27
N THR A 276 -13.79 -11.98 13.48
CA THR A 276 -12.73 -11.43 14.37
C THR A 276 -11.96 -12.55 15.06
#